data_1bd9bc2b9df675e66873377662e2dbd8
#
_entry.id   1bd9bc2b9df675e66873377662e2dbd8
#
_cell.length_a   1.000
_cell.length_b   1.000
_cell.length_c   1.000
_cell.angle_alpha   90.00
_cell.angle_beta   90.00
_cell.angle_gamma   90.00
#
_symmetry.space_group_name_H-M   'P 1'
#
loop_
_entity.id
_entity.type
_entity.pdbx_description
1 polymer ?
#
loop_
_entity_poly.entity_id
_entity_poly.type
_entity_poly.pdbx_seq_one_letter_code
_entity_poly.pdbx_strand_id
1 'polypeptide(L)'
;MATTLVTVRYPLTADSYRTIERGLDGYEDGDSLIILHVSLLQNGDRISRGKLQAAVEAEFGEIPAHYVVRRGYVLEEAIVDEAARQNADHVFVGKSKRGRLRRWIGRLLGLYPDIEAELAKNLNTKLEIVD
;
A
#
# COMPACT_ATOMS: atom_id res chain seq x y z
N MET A 1 -16.01 10.33 2.11
CA MET A 1 -14.55 10.51 2.07
C MET A 1 -13.85 9.21 2.43
N ALA A 2 -13.12 8.64 1.50
CA ALA A 2 -12.41 7.39 1.70
C ALA A 2 -10.90 7.61 1.63
N THR A 3 -10.13 6.81 2.34
CA THR A 3 -8.68 6.80 2.27
C THR A 3 -8.24 5.49 1.65
N THR A 4 -7.53 5.57 0.53
CA THR A 4 -7.05 4.41 -0.22
C THR A 4 -5.53 4.38 -0.20
N LEU A 5 -4.98 3.25 0.21
CA LEU A 5 -3.54 2.99 0.19
C LEU A 5 -3.22 2.08 -0.98
N VAL A 6 -2.31 2.53 -1.85
CA VAL A 6 -1.87 1.79 -3.02
C VAL A 6 -0.39 1.45 -2.83
N THR A 7 -0.05 0.17 -2.83
CA THR A 7 1.33 -0.27 -2.68
C THR A 7 1.98 -0.50 -4.04
N VAL A 8 3.21 -0.01 -4.20
CA VAL A 8 3.93 -0.13 -5.46
C VAL A 8 5.38 -0.53 -5.23
N ARG A 9 6.01 -1.07 -6.26
CA ARG A 9 7.45 -1.33 -6.29
C ARG A 9 8.17 -0.16 -6.96
N TYR A 10 9.42 0.03 -6.59
CA TYR A 10 10.29 0.96 -7.27
C TYR A 10 11.55 0.20 -7.73
N PRO A 11 11.94 0.26 -9.00
CA PRO A 11 11.24 0.94 -10.13
C PRO A 11 9.84 0.38 -10.35
N LEU A 12 8.96 1.20 -10.92
CA LEU A 12 7.57 0.82 -11.14
C LEU A 12 7.48 -0.35 -12.14
N THR A 13 6.69 -1.34 -11.79
CA THR A 13 6.43 -2.52 -12.62
C THR A 13 5.06 -2.40 -13.28
N ALA A 14 4.75 -3.32 -14.20
CA ALA A 14 3.41 -3.38 -14.80
C ALA A 14 2.33 -3.55 -13.73
N ASP A 15 2.60 -4.37 -12.70
CA ASP A 15 1.69 -4.52 -11.57
C ASP A 15 1.52 -3.21 -10.80
N SER A 16 2.60 -2.46 -10.62
CA SER A 16 2.53 -1.15 -9.96
C SER A 16 1.62 -0.19 -10.74
N TYR A 17 1.75 -0.15 -12.05
CA TYR A 17 0.91 0.70 -12.89
C TYR A 17 -0.57 0.32 -12.77
N ARG A 18 -0.87 -0.98 -12.84
CA ARG A 18 -2.26 -1.46 -12.70
C ARG A 18 -2.83 -1.14 -11.33
N THR A 19 -2.03 -1.28 -10.28
CA THR A 19 -2.47 -0.97 -8.92
C THR A 19 -2.79 0.51 -8.77
N ILE A 20 -1.95 1.38 -9.33
CA ILE A 20 -2.20 2.82 -9.32
C ILE A 20 -3.46 3.17 -10.11
N GLU A 21 -3.63 2.59 -11.31
CA GLU A 21 -4.81 2.80 -12.12
C GLU A 21 -6.08 2.41 -11.36
N ARG A 22 -6.04 1.28 -10.66
CA ARG A 22 -7.16 0.81 -9.87
C ARG A 22 -7.52 1.80 -8.76
N GLY A 23 -6.52 2.36 -8.09
CA GLY A 23 -6.75 3.37 -7.07
C GLY A 23 -7.33 4.65 -7.62
N LEU A 24 -6.85 5.08 -8.80
CA LEU A 24 -7.37 6.27 -9.48
C LEU A 24 -8.80 6.08 -9.96
N ASP A 25 -9.13 4.91 -10.46
CA ASP A 25 -10.48 4.61 -10.95
C ASP A 25 -11.53 4.73 -9.85
N GLY A 26 -11.17 4.40 -8.63
CA GLY A 26 -12.07 4.50 -7.49
C GLY A 26 -12.04 5.83 -6.75
N TYR A 27 -11.19 6.75 -7.18
CA TYR A 27 -11.02 8.03 -6.50
C TYR A 27 -12.16 8.97 -6.81
N GLU A 28 -12.70 9.60 -5.76
CA GLU A 28 -13.71 10.64 -5.85
C GLU A 28 -13.23 11.89 -5.12
N ASP A 29 -13.78 13.05 -5.45
CA ASP A 29 -13.42 14.30 -4.80
C ASP A 29 -13.63 14.19 -3.28
N GLY A 30 -12.65 14.62 -2.52
CA GLY A 30 -12.66 14.53 -1.06
C GLY A 30 -11.99 13.27 -0.52
N ASP A 31 -11.69 12.31 -1.38
CA ASP A 31 -10.95 11.11 -0.97
C ASP A 31 -9.46 11.43 -0.80
N SER A 32 -8.78 10.57 -0.07
CA SER A 32 -7.31 10.58 0.03
C SER A 32 -6.75 9.36 -0.66
N LEU A 33 -5.80 9.58 -1.55
CA LEU A 33 -5.07 8.52 -2.24
C LEU A 33 -3.61 8.58 -1.80
N ILE A 34 -3.10 7.45 -1.29
CA ILE A 34 -1.73 7.37 -0.80
C ILE A 34 -1.00 6.30 -1.58
N ILE A 35 0.13 6.66 -2.18
CA ILE A 35 0.99 5.71 -2.88
C ILE A 35 2.18 5.41 -1.98
N LEU A 36 2.31 4.15 -1.61
CA LEU A 36 3.31 3.65 -0.69
C LEU A 36 4.32 2.76 -1.39
N HIS A 37 5.60 3.05 -1.18
CA HIS A 37 6.69 2.14 -1.49
C HIS A 37 7.39 1.76 -0.18
N VAL A 38 7.65 0.47 0.00
CA VAL A 38 8.40 -0.03 1.14
C VAL A 38 9.81 -0.39 0.69
N SER A 39 10.80 0.35 1.21
CA SER A 39 12.22 0.06 0.98
C SER A 39 12.67 -0.96 2.01
N LEU A 40 12.99 -2.18 1.56
CA LEU A 40 13.46 -3.23 2.45
C LEU A 40 14.92 -2.99 2.82
N LEU A 41 15.20 -2.91 4.11
CA LEU A 41 16.52 -2.58 4.63
C LEU A 41 17.59 -3.59 4.21
N GLN A 42 17.23 -4.87 4.15
CA GLN A 42 18.14 -5.94 3.75
C GLN A 42 18.57 -5.84 2.28
N ASN A 43 17.83 -5.12 1.45
CA ASN A 43 18.15 -4.94 0.03
C ASN A 43 19.02 -3.70 -0.22
N GLY A 44 19.25 -2.89 0.80
CA GLY A 44 20.00 -1.65 0.65
C GLY A 44 19.29 -0.59 -0.18
N ASP A 45 18.02 -0.79 -0.47
CA ASP A 45 17.22 0.10 -1.28
C ASP A 45 16.95 1.40 -0.54
N ARG A 46 17.23 2.54 -1.20
CA ARG A 46 17.03 3.86 -0.60
C ARG A 46 16.52 4.82 -1.66
N ILE A 47 15.21 4.96 -1.72
CA ILE A 47 14.62 5.99 -2.57
C ILE A 47 13.96 7.05 -1.72
N SER A 48 13.91 8.26 -2.22
CA SER A 48 13.21 9.35 -1.57
C SER A 48 11.76 9.40 -2.04
N ARG A 49 10.93 10.06 -1.24
CA ARG A 49 9.56 10.34 -1.63
C ARG A 49 9.51 11.10 -2.96
N GLY A 50 10.41 12.04 -3.16
CA GLY A 50 10.49 12.80 -4.40
C GLY A 50 10.78 11.94 -5.62
N LYS A 51 11.65 10.93 -5.48
CA LYS A 51 11.92 9.99 -6.57
C LYS A 51 10.71 9.13 -6.90
N LEU A 52 9.99 8.68 -5.88
CA LEU A 52 8.75 7.92 -6.08
C LEU A 52 7.72 8.76 -6.80
N GLN A 53 7.50 9.99 -6.35
CA GLN A 53 6.56 10.92 -6.97
C GLN A 53 6.92 11.18 -8.42
N ALA A 54 8.20 11.45 -8.71
CA ALA A 54 8.66 11.71 -10.08
C ALA A 54 8.41 10.51 -10.99
N ALA A 55 8.65 9.29 -10.50
CA ALA A 55 8.41 8.08 -11.29
C ALA A 55 6.93 7.89 -11.61
N VAL A 56 6.05 8.14 -10.64
CA VAL A 56 4.61 8.01 -10.85
C VAL A 56 4.10 9.11 -11.78
N GLU A 57 4.52 10.35 -11.58
CA GLU A 57 4.08 11.47 -12.39
C GLU A 57 4.60 11.41 -13.82
N ALA A 58 5.75 10.75 -14.04
CA ALA A 58 6.26 10.52 -15.38
C ALA A 58 5.30 9.66 -16.22
N GLU A 59 4.54 8.78 -15.55
CA GLU A 59 3.63 7.86 -16.23
C GLU A 59 2.19 8.36 -16.22
N PHE A 60 1.74 8.93 -15.11
CA PHE A 60 0.34 9.30 -14.90
C PHE A 60 0.09 10.81 -14.93
N GLY A 61 1.16 11.62 -15.00
CA GLY A 61 1.04 13.06 -14.85
C GLY A 61 0.78 13.42 -13.39
N GLU A 62 0.33 14.64 -13.17
CA GLU A 62 0.00 15.12 -11.84
C GLU A 62 -1.32 14.50 -11.39
N ILE A 63 -1.28 13.76 -10.28
CA ILE A 63 -2.45 13.07 -9.73
C ILE A 63 -2.67 13.50 -8.28
N PRO A 64 -3.91 13.37 -7.77
CA PRO A 64 -4.23 13.80 -6.39
C PRO A 64 -3.76 12.78 -5.36
N ALA A 65 -2.47 12.48 -5.31
CA ALA A 65 -1.92 11.47 -4.44
C ALA A 65 -0.89 12.06 -3.49
N HIS A 66 -0.80 11.44 -2.30
CA HIS A 66 0.29 11.63 -1.36
C HIS A 66 1.25 10.48 -1.51
N TYR A 67 2.54 10.73 -1.38
CA TYR A 67 3.57 9.72 -1.59
C TYR A 67 4.27 9.44 -0.26
N VAL A 68 4.41 8.16 0.06
CA VAL A 68 5.05 7.71 1.28
C VAL A 68 6.07 6.64 0.95
N VAL A 69 7.28 6.78 1.51
CA VAL A 69 8.31 5.75 1.46
C VAL A 69 8.60 5.32 2.89
N ARG A 70 8.42 4.03 3.16
CA ARG A 70 8.73 3.46 4.46
C ARG A 70 9.91 2.50 4.35
N ARG A 71 10.66 2.40 5.42
CA ARG A 71 11.74 1.43 5.54
C ARG A 71 11.32 0.35 6.52
N GLY A 72 11.73 -0.88 6.23
CA GLY A 72 11.45 -2.00 7.12
C GLY A 72 12.10 -3.26 6.63
N TYR A 73 12.06 -4.30 7.48
CA TYR A 73 12.56 -5.62 7.13
C TYR A 73 11.45 -6.53 6.60
N VAL A 74 10.21 -6.29 7.01
CA VAL A 74 9.06 -7.11 6.64
C VAL A 74 8.08 -6.23 5.86
N LEU A 75 7.87 -6.57 4.60
CA LEU A 75 7.00 -5.80 3.70
C LEU A 75 5.58 -5.70 4.24
N GLU A 76 5.03 -6.83 4.66
CA GLU A 76 3.65 -6.93 5.12
C GLU A 76 3.42 -6.08 6.37
N GLU A 77 4.36 -6.11 7.30
CA GLU A 77 4.29 -5.30 8.52
C GLU A 77 4.26 -3.80 8.19
N ALA A 78 5.12 -3.36 7.28
CA ALA A 78 5.17 -1.96 6.88
C ALA A 78 3.87 -1.51 6.22
N ILE A 79 3.27 -2.37 5.40
CA ILE A 79 1.99 -2.06 4.75
C ILE A 79 0.87 -1.91 5.80
N VAL A 80 0.77 -2.85 6.72
CA VAL A 80 -0.26 -2.81 7.77
C VAL A 80 -0.07 -1.61 8.68
N ASP A 81 1.17 -1.34 9.08
CA ASP A 81 1.48 -0.17 9.93
C ASP A 81 1.08 1.14 9.23
N GLU A 82 1.39 1.26 7.95
CA GLU A 82 1.03 2.48 7.22
C GLU A 82 -0.47 2.60 7.03
N ALA A 83 -1.14 1.50 6.74
CA ALA A 83 -2.60 1.48 6.63
C ALA A 83 -3.27 1.91 7.94
N ALA A 84 -2.73 1.46 9.07
CA ALA A 84 -3.22 1.85 10.39
C ALA A 84 -2.99 3.34 10.64
N ARG A 85 -1.78 3.81 10.36
CA ARG A 85 -1.40 5.22 10.55
C ARG A 85 -2.28 6.15 9.73
N GLN A 86 -2.59 5.77 8.50
CA GLN A 86 -3.39 6.55 7.58
C GLN A 86 -4.90 6.33 7.77
N ASN A 87 -5.27 5.38 8.61
CA ASN A 87 -6.67 4.99 8.80
C ASN A 87 -7.31 4.62 7.46
N ALA A 88 -6.66 3.78 6.70
CA ALA A 88 -7.06 3.44 5.34
C ALA A 88 -8.35 2.62 5.30
N ASP A 89 -9.24 3.00 4.40
CA ASP A 89 -10.47 2.26 4.13
C ASP A 89 -10.25 1.13 3.13
N HIS A 90 -9.32 1.32 2.21
CA HIS A 90 -8.98 0.33 1.18
C HIS A 90 -7.48 0.21 1.04
N VAL A 91 -7.01 -1.01 0.79
CA VAL A 91 -5.59 -1.28 0.54
C VAL A 91 -5.49 -2.09 -0.74
N PHE A 92 -4.86 -1.53 -1.76
CA PHE A 92 -4.65 -2.20 -3.03
C PHE A 92 -3.21 -2.70 -3.11
N VAL A 93 -3.06 -3.99 -3.41
CA VAL A 93 -1.75 -4.61 -3.58
C VAL A 93 -1.72 -5.37 -4.89
N GLY A 94 -0.54 -5.53 -5.46
CA GLY A 94 -0.37 -6.33 -6.65
C GLY A 94 -0.73 -7.80 -6.39
N LYS A 95 -1.14 -8.49 -7.44
CA LYS A 95 -1.60 -9.88 -7.35
C LYS A 95 -0.61 -10.80 -6.65
N SER A 96 0.67 -10.63 -6.91
CA SER A 96 1.72 -11.48 -6.34
C SER A 96 1.89 -11.31 -4.82
N LYS A 97 1.42 -10.21 -4.25
CA LYS A 97 1.60 -9.91 -2.83
C LYS A 97 0.38 -10.20 -1.98
N ARG A 98 -0.76 -10.38 -2.59
CA ARG A 98 -2.02 -10.54 -1.86
C ARG A 98 -2.01 -11.74 -0.91
N GLY A 99 -1.57 -12.90 -1.41
CA GLY A 99 -1.56 -14.12 -0.60
C GLY A 99 -0.63 -14.02 0.60
N ARG A 100 0.54 -13.41 0.40
CA ARG A 100 1.52 -13.18 1.47
C ARG A 100 0.96 -12.25 2.54
N LEU A 101 0.34 -11.16 2.10
CA LEU A 101 -0.24 -10.19 3.02
C LEU A 101 -1.39 -10.80 3.82
N ARG A 102 -2.25 -11.57 3.17
CA ARG A 102 -3.35 -12.26 3.86
C ARG A 102 -2.85 -13.26 4.89
N ARG A 103 -1.81 -14.02 4.57
CA ARG A 103 -1.21 -14.97 5.50
C ARG A 103 -0.61 -14.25 6.71
N TRP A 104 0.04 -13.11 6.47
CA TRP A 104 0.64 -12.32 7.54
C TRP A 104 -0.44 -11.76 8.46
N ILE A 105 -1.53 -11.23 7.90
CA ILE A 105 -2.68 -10.75 8.67
C ILE A 105 -3.30 -11.88 9.48
N GLY A 106 -3.41 -13.07 8.90
CA GLY A 106 -3.93 -14.24 9.60
C GLY A 106 -3.09 -14.61 10.83
N ARG A 107 -1.76 -14.54 10.71
CA ARG A 107 -0.87 -14.78 11.85
C ARG A 107 -1.02 -13.69 12.90
N LEU A 108 -1.17 -12.44 12.48
CA LEU A 108 -1.37 -11.32 13.38
C LEU A 108 -2.63 -11.51 14.22
N LEU A 109 -3.72 -11.99 13.60
CA LEU A 109 -4.97 -12.28 14.29
C LEU A 109 -4.81 -13.32 15.42
N GLY A 110 -3.89 -14.27 15.25
CA GLY A 110 -3.61 -15.28 16.27
C GLY A 110 -2.71 -14.78 17.38
N LEU A 111 -1.87 -13.79 17.12
CA LEU A 111 -0.88 -13.28 18.07
C LEU A 111 -1.36 -12.09 18.88
N TYR A 112 -2.24 -11.29 18.31
CA TYR A 112 -2.71 -10.03 18.90
C TYR A 112 -4.24 -10.00 18.86
N PRO A 113 -4.93 -10.57 19.85
CA PRO A 113 -6.38 -10.69 19.82
C PRO A 113 -7.16 -9.44 20.21
N ASP A 114 -6.51 -8.30 20.33
CA ASP A 114 -7.13 -7.03 20.75
C ASP A 114 -7.29 -6.06 19.57
N ILE A 115 -6.95 -4.77 19.75
CA ILE A 115 -7.18 -3.70 18.77
C ILE A 115 -6.52 -4.00 17.41
N GLU A 116 -5.30 -4.55 17.42
CA GLU A 116 -4.57 -4.86 16.20
C GLU A 116 -5.25 -5.96 15.38
N ALA A 117 -5.87 -6.92 16.07
CA ALA A 117 -6.61 -8.00 15.42
C ALA A 117 -7.82 -7.45 14.66
N GLU A 118 -8.54 -6.50 15.24
CA GLU A 118 -9.69 -5.87 14.59
C GLU A 118 -9.26 -5.12 13.33
N LEU A 119 -8.16 -4.35 13.42
CA LEU A 119 -7.60 -3.65 12.27
C LEU A 119 -7.20 -4.62 11.18
N ALA A 120 -6.48 -5.68 11.53
CA ALA A 120 -6.04 -6.69 10.57
C ALA A 120 -7.23 -7.37 9.89
N LYS A 121 -8.29 -7.65 10.65
CA LYS A 121 -9.52 -8.23 10.11
C LYS A 121 -10.19 -7.29 9.11
N ASN A 122 -10.29 -6.00 9.43
CA ASN A 122 -10.85 -5.00 8.54
C ASN A 122 -10.02 -4.89 7.26
N LEU A 123 -8.69 -4.87 7.38
CA LEU A 123 -7.78 -4.82 6.24
C LEU A 123 -7.96 -6.03 5.33
N ASN A 124 -8.09 -7.22 5.92
CA ASN A 124 -8.27 -8.44 5.16
C ASN A 124 -9.53 -8.42 4.31
N THR A 125 -10.61 -7.79 4.78
CA THR A 125 -11.86 -7.65 4.02
C THR A 125 -11.78 -6.56 2.95
N LYS A 126 -10.87 -5.60 3.10
CA LYS A 126 -10.71 -4.46 2.18
C LYS A 126 -9.61 -4.66 1.15
N LEU A 127 -8.85 -5.75 1.23
CA LEU A 127 -7.80 -6.03 0.28
C LEU A 127 -8.37 -6.35 -1.09
N GLU A 128 -7.84 -5.68 -2.11
CA GLU A 128 -8.20 -5.94 -3.50
C GLU A 128 -7.00 -6.45 -4.29
N ILE A 129 -7.28 -7.33 -5.26
CA ILE A 129 -6.26 -7.80 -6.20
C ILE A 129 -6.34 -6.96 -7.45
N VAL A 130 -5.19 -6.63 -8.00
CA VAL A 130 -5.09 -6.02 -9.31
C VAL A 130 -4.50 -7.04 -10.27
N ASP A 131 -5.23 -7.31 -11.32
CA ASP A 131 -4.80 -8.24 -12.36
C ASP A 131 -4.12 -7.52 -13.51
#